data_c00beb7946b2e2331b13a536f414c21c
#
_entry.id   c00beb7946b2e2331b13a536f414c21c
#
_cell.length_a   1.000
_cell.length_b   1.000
_cell.length_c   1.000
_cell.angle_alpha   90.00
_cell.angle_beta   90.00
_cell.angle_gamma   90.00
#
_symmetry.space_group_name_H-M   'P 1'
#
loop_
_entity.id
_entity.type
_entity.pdbx_description
1 polymer ?
#
loop_
_entity_poly.entity_id
_entity_poly.type
_entity_poly.pdbx_seq_one_letter_code
_entity_poly.pdbx_strand_id
1 'polypeptide(L)'
;MKTLLPEATIICADGTKPDVLHEEGLTEADALVTLTESDETNLIISSFAHHENVPKIVTKVDEDNFIQLAESYGLTTIIQPADVTAGRIVEYVRWMQNSAHSSGVETLRMVADGQAEALEFIVRAESQFLDVPLKALKLKDSVLVASIIRRGKCRVPSGNDAIELGDRVVVVTT
;
A
#
# COMPACT_ATOMS: atom_id res chain seq x y z
N MET A 1 24.46 -8.53 10.88
CA MET A 1 23.05 -8.15 11.12
C MET A 1 22.86 -7.40 12.44
N LYS A 2 23.29 -7.95 13.58
CA LYS A 2 23.11 -7.31 14.91
C LYS A 2 23.65 -5.87 15.00
N THR A 3 24.68 -5.53 14.23
CA THR A 3 25.25 -4.17 14.18
C THR A 3 24.35 -3.14 13.44
N LEU A 4 23.50 -3.62 12.53
CA LEU A 4 22.60 -2.80 11.73
C LEU A 4 21.21 -2.65 12.39
N LEU A 5 20.84 -3.59 13.26
CA LEU A 5 19.53 -3.64 13.93
C LEU A 5 19.76 -3.93 15.43
N PRO A 6 20.23 -2.94 16.20
CA PRO A 6 20.64 -3.16 17.60
C PRO A 6 19.46 -3.55 18.52
N GLU A 7 18.26 -3.13 18.20
CA GLU A 7 17.04 -3.42 18.97
C GLU A 7 16.38 -4.76 18.59
N ALA A 8 16.87 -5.43 17.52
CA ALA A 8 16.28 -6.68 17.07
C ALA A 8 16.94 -7.88 17.72
N THR A 9 16.12 -8.85 18.12
CA THR A 9 16.58 -10.20 18.48
C THR A 9 16.85 -10.98 17.21
N ILE A 10 18.06 -11.50 17.08
CA ILE A 10 18.47 -12.30 15.93
C ILE A 10 18.59 -13.75 16.37
N ILE A 11 17.77 -14.59 15.78
CA ILE A 11 17.69 -16.01 16.04
C ILE A 11 18.27 -16.77 14.85
N CYS A 12 19.17 -17.71 15.10
CA CYS A 12 19.76 -18.55 14.06
C CYS A 12 19.21 -19.97 14.19
N ALA A 13 18.07 -20.19 13.56
CA ALA A 13 17.36 -21.47 13.62
C ALA A 13 16.58 -21.71 12.31
N ASP A 14 16.02 -22.88 12.16
CA ASP A 14 15.15 -23.25 11.05
C ASP A 14 13.72 -22.79 11.34
N GLY A 15 13.32 -21.67 10.73
CA GLY A 15 11.99 -21.08 10.89
C GLY A 15 10.84 -21.89 10.28
N THR A 16 11.11 -23.03 9.62
CA THR A 16 10.03 -23.92 9.13
C THR A 16 9.54 -24.88 10.22
N LYS A 17 10.24 -24.94 11.35
CA LYS A 17 9.90 -25.84 12.46
C LYS A 17 8.90 -25.17 13.41
N PRO A 18 7.70 -25.74 13.61
CA PRO A 18 6.71 -25.23 14.52
C PRO A 18 7.23 -25.00 15.95
N ASP A 19 8.02 -25.96 16.46
CA ASP A 19 8.57 -25.87 17.81
C ASP A 19 9.44 -24.62 17.98
N VAL A 20 10.28 -24.31 16.98
CA VAL A 20 11.13 -23.11 16.98
C VAL A 20 10.25 -21.84 16.97
N LEU A 21 9.23 -21.81 16.13
CA LEU A 21 8.31 -20.66 16.06
C LEU A 21 7.56 -20.43 17.38
N HIS A 22 7.14 -21.50 18.05
CA HIS A 22 6.50 -21.41 19.36
C HIS A 22 7.48 -20.97 20.44
N GLU A 23 8.68 -21.53 20.51
CA GLU A 23 9.72 -21.15 21.47
C GLU A 23 10.09 -19.67 21.36
N GLU A 24 10.04 -19.13 20.12
CA GLU A 24 10.35 -17.72 19.85
C GLU A 24 9.13 -16.79 19.90
N GLY A 25 7.99 -17.28 20.41
CA GLY A 25 6.83 -16.46 20.76
C GLY A 25 5.89 -16.13 19.61
N LEU A 26 5.77 -17.00 18.60
CA LEU A 26 4.85 -16.78 17.46
C LEU A 26 3.42 -16.51 17.91
N THR A 27 2.92 -17.22 18.91
CA THR A 27 1.53 -17.07 19.40
C THR A 27 1.26 -15.75 20.12
N GLU A 28 2.30 -15.05 20.54
CA GLU A 28 2.22 -13.75 21.21
C GLU A 28 2.59 -12.60 20.28
N ALA A 29 2.95 -12.92 19.04
CA ALA A 29 3.38 -11.92 18.06
C ALA A 29 2.21 -11.08 17.53
N ASP A 30 2.37 -9.78 17.46
CA ASP A 30 1.42 -8.85 16.83
C ASP A 30 1.38 -9.02 15.30
N ALA A 31 2.49 -9.46 14.71
CA ALA A 31 2.60 -9.68 13.27
C ALA A 31 3.71 -10.67 12.92
N LEU A 32 3.53 -11.37 11.80
CA LEU A 32 4.56 -12.19 11.15
C LEU A 32 4.80 -11.70 9.73
N VAL A 33 6.07 -11.67 9.32
CA VAL A 33 6.47 -11.38 7.94
C VAL A 33 7.37 -12.51 7.44
N THR A 34 6.97 -13.19 6.36
CA THR A 34 7.76 -14.24 5.74
C THR A 34 8.45 -13.74 4.48
N LEU A 35 9.81 -13.77 4.48
CA LEU A 35 10.65 -13.18 3.43
C LEU A 35 11.78 -14.13 3.03
N THR A 36 11.55 -15.44 3.03
CA THR A 36 12.55 -16.40 2.57
C THR A 36 12.66 -16.41 1.04
N GLU A 37 13.63 -17.14 0.50
CA GLU A 37 13.82 -17.26 -0.95
C GLU A 37 12.78 -18.20 -1.61
N SER A 38 12.08 -19.05 -0.83
CA SER A 38 11.13 -20.03 -1.33
C SER A 38 9.69 -19.61 -1.00
N ASP A 39 8.85 -19.51 -2.05
CA ASP A 39 7.43 -19.21 -1.93
C ASP A 39 6.69 -20.28 -1.12
N GLU A 40 7.02 -21.56 -1.34
CA GLU A 40 6.44 -22.68 -0.60
C GLU A 40 6.73 -22.56 0.90
N THR A 41 7.98 -22.21 1.24
CA THR A 41 8.39 -22.01 2.62
C THR A 41 7.63 -20.84 3.25
N ASN A 42 7.52 -19.72 2.54
CA ASN A 42 6.77 -18.56 3.00
C ASN A 42 5.29 -18.89 3.24
N LEU A 43 4.68 -19.65 2.32
CA LEU A 43 3.29 -20.08 2.45
C LEU A 43 3.07 -21.04 3.63
N ILE A 44 3.96 -22.01 3.84
CA ILE A 44 3.85 -22.96 4.95
C ILE A 44 3.94 -22.23 6.28
N ILE A 45 4.93 -21.37 6.46
CA ILE A 45 5.12 -20.60 7.70
C ILE A 45 3.92 -19.66 7.94
N SER A 46 3.47 -18.95 6.91
CA SER A 46 2.34 -18.04 7.00
C SER A 46 1.03 -18.75 7.31
N SER A 47 0.79 -19.93 6.69
CA SER A 47 -0.39 -20.75 6.96
C SER A 47 -0.38 -21.26 8.40
N PHE A 48 0.77 -21.66 8.90
CA PHE A 48 0.93 -22.07 10.30
C PHE A 48 0.60 -20.90 11.25
N ALA A 49 1.16 -19.72 11.00
CA ALA A 49 0.88 -18.52 11.78
C ALA A 49 -0.61 -18.12 11.72
N HIS A 50 -1.26 -18.31 10.57
CA HIS A 50 -2.69 -18.08 10.43
C HIS A 50 -3.50 -19.04 11.29
N HIS A 51 -3.10 -20.32 11.35
CA HIS A 51 -3.72 -21.31 12.23
C HIS A 51 -3.54 -20.95 13.71
N GLU A 52 -2.38 -20.41 14.08
CA GLU A 52 -2.08 -19.91 15.44
C GLU A 52 -2.75 -18.56 15.77
N ASN A 53 -3.56 -18.01 14.86
CA ASN A 53 -4.27 -16.75 15.00
C ASN A 53 -3.37 -15.50 15.17
N VAL A 54 -2.21 -15.48 14.55
CA VAL A 54 -1.38 -14.27 14.49
C VAL A 54 -2.18 -13.15 13.79
N PRO A 55 -2.34 -11.96 14.41
CA PRO A 55 -3.29 -10.94 13.93
C PRO A 55 -2.96 -10.37 12.56
N LYS A 56 -1.68 -10.29 12.22
CA LYS A 56 -1.24 -9.74 10.93
C LYS A 56 -0.14 -10.61 10.33
N ILE A 57 -0.38 -11.08 9.12
CA ILE A 57 0.57 -11.91 8.39
C ILE A 57 0.86 -11.26 7.05
N VAL A 58 2.13 -11.10 6.73
CA VAL A 58 2.60 -10.60 5.43
C VAL A 58 3.45 -11.67 4.78
N THR A 59 3.05 -12.13 3.62
CA THR A 59 3.69 -13.24 2.91
C THR A 59 4.32 -12.75 1.61
N LYS A 60 5.62 -12.94 1.45
CA LYS A 60 6.29 -12.73 0.17
C LYS A 60 6.00 -13.90 -0.77
N VAL A 61 5.61 -13.59 -2.01
CA VAL A 61 5.41 -14.54 -3.10
C VAL A 61 6.03 -13.96 -4.36
N ASP A 62 6.85 -14.70 -5.05
CA ASP A 62 7.48 -14.27 -6.30
C ASP A 62 6.70 -14.74 -7.54
N GLU A 63 6.06 -15.91 -7.47
CA GLU A 63 5.36 -16.53 -8.61
C GLU A 63 3.84 -16.38 -8.50
N ASP A 64 3.17 -15.97 -9.59
CA ASP A 64 1.73 -15.71 -9.65
C ASP A 64 0.86 -16.92 -9.29
N ASN A 65 1.31 -18.13 -9.60
CA ASN A 65 0.59 -19.36 -9.28
C ASN A 65 0.40 -19.58 -7.77
N PHE A 66 1.29 -19.04 -6.93
CA PHE A 66 1.18 -19.14 -5.48
C PHE A 66 0.24 -18.10 -4.86
N ILE A 67 -0.15 -17.05 -5.57
CA ILE A 67 -1.09 -16.04 -5.05
C ILE A 67 -2.45 -16.65 -4.75
N GLN A 68 -3.04 -17.34 -5.73
CA GLN A 68 -4.33 -18.00 -5.55
C GLN A 68 -4.30 -19.06 -4.44
N LEU A 69 -3.16 -19.75 -4.32
CA LEU A 69 -2.96 -20.73 -3.25
C LEU A 69 -2.92 -20.05 -1.88
N ALA A 70 -2.17 -18.94 -1.76
CA ALA A 70 -2.10 -18.14 -0.54
C ALA A 70 -3.47 -17.62 -0.10
N GLU A 71 -4.24 -17.08 -1.04
CA GLU A 71 -5.61 -16.63 -0.79
C GLU A 71 -6.53 -17.75 -0.30
N SER A 72 -6.39 -18.95 -0.87
CA SER A 72 -7.17 -20.12 -0.45
C SER A 72 -6.85 -20.57 0.99
N TYR A 73 -5.68 -20.25 1.50
CA TYR A 73 -5.28 -20.46 2.89
C TYR A 73 -5.66 -19.28 3.82
N GLY A 74 -6.40 -18.29 3.32
CA GLY A 74 -6.82 -17.13 4.10
C GLY A 74 -5.73 -16.06 4.28
N LEU A 75 -4.63 -16.15 3.54
CA LEU A 75 -3.55 -15.16 3.56
C LEU A 75 -3.94 -13.97 2.67
N THR A 76 -4.24 -12.83 3.28
CA THR A 76 -4.79 -11.66 2.58
C THR A 76 -3.77 -10.58 2.28
N THR A 77 -2.60 -10.62 2.92
CA THR A 77 -1.53 -9.65 2.68
C THR A 77 -0.35 -10.34 2.01
N ILE A 78 -0.37 -10.31 0.70
CA ILE A 78 0.65 -10.90 -0.17
C ILE A 78 1.47 -9.77 -0.80
N ILE A 79 2.78 -9.92 -0.82
CA ILE A 79 3.70 -8.96 -1.43
C ILE A 79 4.51 -9.66 -2.51
N GLN A 80 4.42 -9.15 -3.73
CA GLN A 80 5.30 -9.51 -4.84
C GLN A 80 6.37 -8.41 -5.00
N PRO A 81 7.64 -8.70 -4.78
CA PRO A 81 8.72 -7.71 -4.91
C PRO A 81 8.83 -7.08 -6.29
N ALA A 82 8.53 -7.86 -7.33
CA ALA A 82 8.53 -7.39 -8.71
C ALA A 82 7.50 -6.28 -8.93
N ASP A 83 6.27 -6.47 -8.44
CA ASP A 83 5.18 -5.48 -8.56
C ASP A 83 5.45 -4.22 -7.76
N VAL A 84 5.97 -4.37 -6.53
CA VAL A 84 6.39 -3.23 -5.72
C VAL A 84 7.46 -2.42 -6.43
N THR A 85 8.42 -3.09 -7.07
CA THR A 85 9.50 -2.43 -7.82
C THR A 85 8.97 -1.76 -9.09
N ALA A 86 8.15 -2.45 -9.86
CA ALA A 86 7.52 -1.91 -11.06
C ALA A 86 6.67 -0.68 -10.74
N GLY A 87 5.85 -0.75 -9.68
CA GLY A 87 5.07 0.39 -9.19
C GLY A 87 5.93 1.60 -8.88
N ARG A 88 7.06 1.43 -8.17
CA ARG A 88 8.00 2.51 -7.86
C ARG A 88 8.66 3.10 -9.11
N ILE A 89 8.99 2.28 -10.09
CA ILE A 89 9.56 2.76 -11.37
C ILE A 89 8.52 3.61 -12.10
N VAL A 90 7.28 3.15 -12.18
CA VAL A 90 6.18 3.90 -12.81
C VAL A 90 5.95 5.23 -12.07
N GLU A 91 5.88 5.22 -10.75
CA GLU A 91 5.78 6.43 -9.93
C GLU A 91 6.92 7.42 -10.24
N TYR A 92 8.16 6.94 -10.30
CA TYR A 92 9.34 7.76 -10.59
C TYR A 92 9.28 8.38 -11.99
N VAL A 93 8.96 7.58 -13.02
CA VAL A 93 8.85 8.08 -14.40
C VAL A 93 7.76 9.13 -14.53
N ARG A 94 6.61 8.92 -13.91
CA ARG A 94 5.51 9.89 -13.91
C ARG A 94 5.86 11.15 -13.12
N TRP A 95 6.54 11.01 -11.99
CA TRP A 95 7.05 12.17 -11.25
C TRP A 95 7.99 13.01 -12.11
N MET A 96 8.90 12.39 -12.87
CA MET A 96 9.78 13.10 -13.82
C MET A 96 9.00 13.82 -14.92
N GLN A 97 7.99 13.20 -15.49
CA GLN A 97 7.13 13.82 -16.51
C GLN A 97 6.32 14.99 -15.96
N ASN A 98 5.78 14.84 -14.77
CA ASN A 98 4.96 15.85 -14.11
C ASN A 98 5.79 17.04 -13.59
N SER A 99 7.02 16.82 -13.13
CA SER A 99 7.91 17.90 -12.71
C SER A 99 8.30 18.84 -13.86
N ALA A 100 8.31 18.33 -15.08
CA ALA A 100 8.51 19.14 -16.29
C ALA A 100 7.30 20.03 -16.65
N HIS A 101 6.10 19.76 -16.09
CA HIS A 101 4.85 20.44 -16.41
C HIS A 101 4.16 21.07 -15.19
N SER A 102 4.88 21.30 -14.08
CA SER A 102 4.40 22.03 -12.87
C SER A 102 3.10 21.51 -12.21
N SER A 103 2.68 20.31 -12.47
CA SER A 103 1.55 19.73 -11.76
C SER A 103 2.00 19.20 -10.39
N GLY A 104 1.40 19.73 -9.33
CA GLY A 104 1.76 19.44 -7.92
C GLY A 104 1.33 18.06 -7.43
N VAL A 105 1.48 17.00 -8.27
CA VAL A 105 1.23 15.62 -7.85
C VAL A 105 2.33 15.18 -6.89
N GLU A 106 1.96 14.84 -5.67
CA GLU A 106 2.88 14.37 -4.63
C GLU A 106 3.05 12.85 -4.68
N THR A 107 1.96 12.14 -4.88
CA THR A 107 1.93 10.67 -4.87
C THR A 107 1.02 10.16 -5.96
N LEU A 108 1.42 9.06 -6.59
CA LEU A 108 0.62 8.28 -7.51
C LEU A 108 0.65 6.82 -7.07
N ARG A 109 -0.50 6.17 -7.02
CA ARG A 109 -0.62 4.74 -6.73
C ARG A 109 -1.57 4.09 -7.70
N MET A 110 -1.20 2.91 -8.17
CA MET A 110 -2.14 2.03 -8.87
C MET A 110 -3.08 1.39 -7.83
N VAL A 111 -4.36 1.35 -8.12
CA VAL A 111 -5.40 0.73 -7.29
C VAL A 111 -6.29 -0.14 -8.15
N ALA A 112 -7.13 -0.97 -7.54
CA ALA A 112 -8.02 -1.90 -8.24
C ALA A 112 -7.28 -2.77 -9.27
N ASP A 113 -6.23 -3.46 -8.82
CA ASP A 113 -5.39 -4.35 -9.63
C ASP A 113 -4.84 -3.68 -10.91
N GLY A 114 -4.43 -2.44 -10.79
CA GLY A 114 -3.88 -1.66 -11.89
C GLY A 114 -4.92 -1.06 -12.84
N GLN A 115 -6.21 -1.18 -12.56
CA GLN A 115 -7.28 -0.65 -13.42
C GLN A 115 -7.58 0.83 -13.17
N ALA A 116 -7.13 1.38 -12.05
CA ALA A 116 -7.31 2.79 -11.70
C ALA A 116 -6.05 3.38 -11.05
N GLU A 117 -5.95 4.68 -11.13
CA GLU A 117 -4.85 5.45 -10.56
C GLU A 117 -5.38 6.38 -9.47
N ALA A 118 -4.77 6.34 -8.30
CA ALA A 118 -5.00 7.32 -7.24
C ALA A 118 -3.87 8.34 -7.23
N LEU A 119 -4.21 9.60 -7.41
CA LEU A 119 -3.30 10.74 -7.47
C LEU A 119 -3.52 11.62 -6.26
N GLU A 120 -2.47 11.91 -5.51
CA GLU A 120 -2.52 12.86 -4.41
C GLU A 120 -1.80 14.15 -4.80
N PHE A 121 -2.46 15.28 -4.61
CA PHE A 121 -1.84 16.59 -4.78
C PHE A 121 -2.12 17.52 -3.62
N ILE A 122 -1.18 18.43 -3.39
CA ILE A 122 -1.36 19.57 -2.48
C ILE A 122 -1.73 20.79 -3.31
N VAL A 123 -2.80 21.43 -2.93
CA VAL A 123 -3.26 22.67 -3.54
C VAL A 123 -2.41 23.84 -3.03
N ARG A 124 -1.41 24.23 -3.83
CA ARG A 124 -0.38 25.23 -3.43
C ARG A 124 -0.59 26.61 -4.05
N ALA A 125 -1.40 26.69 -5.09
CA ALA A 125 -1.64 27.93 -5.82
C ALA A 125 -3.11 28.15 -6.08
N GLU A 126 -3.51 29.41 -6.24
CA GLU A 126 -4.85 29.75 -6.67
C GLU A 126 -5.15 29.15 -8.05
N SER A 127 -6.34 28.57 -8.19
CA SER A 127 -6.83 27.99 -9.41
C SER A 127 -8.33 28.19 -9.53
N GLN A 128 -8.85 28.06 -10.74
CA GLN A 128 -10.28 28.19 -11.03
C GLN A 128 -11.16 27.11 -10.36
N PHE A 129 -10.56 26.13 -9.70
CA PHE A 129 -11.26 25.03 -9.02
C PHE A 129 -11.46 25.31 -7.52
N LEU A 130 -10.78 26.32 -6.97
CA LEU A 130 -10.87 26.65 -5.55
C LEU A 130 -12.21 27.24 -5.21
N ASP A 131 -12.71 26.89 -4.03
CA ASP A 131 -13.96 27.39 -3.43
C ASP A 131 -15.21 27.16 -4.30
N VAL A 132 -15.09 26.30 -5.32
CA VAL A 132 -16.21 25.89 -6.17
C VAL A 132 -16.72 24.52 -5.69
N PRO A 133 -18.03 24.35 -5.44
CA PRO A 133 -18.60 23.06 -5.09
C PRO A 133 -18.27 22.00 -6.14
N LEU A 134 -17.84 20.80 -5.69
CA LEU A 134 -17.41 19.71 -6.58
C LEU A 134 -18.43 19.37 -7.65
N LYS A 135 -19.73 19.45 -7.34
CA LYS A 135 -20.83 19.24 -8.30
C LYS A 135 -20.86 20.26 -9.45
N ALA A 136 -20.26 21.44 -9.26
CA ALA A 136 -20.18 22.50 -10.26
C ALA A 136 -18.89 22.43 -11.09
N LEU A 137 -17.92 21.62 -10.68
CA LEU A 137 -16.69 21.39 -11.43
C LEU A 137 -16.99 20.49 -12.63
N LYS A 138 -16.52 20.90 -13.79
CA LYS A 138 -16.53 20.06 -15.01
C LYS A 138 -15.34 19.12 -14.98
N LEU A 139 -15.43 18.05 -14.17
CA LEU A 139 -14.46 16.98 -14.18
C LEU A 139 -14.68 16.08 -15.41
N LYS A 140 -13.63 15.38 -15.85
CA LYS A 140 -13.77 14.33 -16.87
C LYS A 140 -14.56 13.17 -16.28
N ASP A 141 -15.28 12.42 -17.10
CA ASP A 141 -16.16 11.31 -16.65
C ASP A 141 -15.41 10.21 -15.88
N SER A 142 -14.11 10.04 -16.16
CA SER A 142 -13.24 9.05 -15.49
C SER A 142 -12.56 9.59 -14.23
N VAL A 143 -12.91 10.77 -13.72
CA VAL A 143 -12.22 11.41 -12.60
C VAL A 143 -13.14 11.54 -11.40
N LEU A 144 -12.72 11.00 -10.26
CA LEU A 144 -13.43 11.07 -8.99
C LEU A 144 -12.54 11.72 -7.92
N VAL A 145 -13.03 12.73 -7.22
CA VAL A 145 -12.40 13.23 -6.00
C VAL A 145 -12.75 12.28 -4.85
N ALA A 146 -11.80 11.42 -4.50
CA ALA A 146 -12.01 10.34 -3.53
C ALA A 146 -11.89 10.83 -2.08
N SER A 147 -10.95 11.74 -1.79
CA SER A 147 -10.86 12.34 -0.46
C SER A 147 -10.26 13.75 -0.48
N ILE A 148 -10.59 14.52 0.56
CA ILE A 148 -9.96 15.80 0.88
C ILE A 148 -9.39 15.72 2.28
N ILE A 149 -8.10 16.03 2.43
CA ILE A 149 -7.42 16.08 3.71
C ILE A 149 -7.14 17.54 4.02
N ARG A 150 -7.85 18.07 5.03
CA ARG A 150 -7.75 19.45 5.47
C ARG A 150 -7.33 19.49 6.93
N ARG A 151 -6.22 20.18 7.25
CA ARG A 151 -5.68 20.29 8.61
C ARG A 151 -5.50 18.92 9.29
N GLY A 152 -5.01 17.93 8.54
CA GLY A 152 -4.77 16.57 9.03
C GLY A 152 -6.02 15.69 9.18
N LYS A 153 -7.22 16.20 8.85
CA LYS A 153 -8.47 15.41 8.86
C LYS A 153 -8.84 14.99 7.47
N CYS A 154 -8.89 13.67 7.23
CA CYS A 154 -9.33 13.07 5.98
C CYS A 154 -10.85 12.93 5.98
N ARG A 155 -11.49 13.27 4.87
CA ARG A 155 -12.92 13.07 4.65
C ARG A 155 -13.22 12.69 3.20
N VAL A 156 -14.26 11.90 3.01
CA VAL A 156 -14.83 11.67 1.69
C VAL A 156 -15.73 12.87 1.38
N PRO A 157 -15.46 13.63 0.30
CA PRO A 157 -16.24 14.82 0.00
C PRO A 157 -17.59 14.47 -0.62
N SER A 158 -18.55 15.36 -0.41
CA SER A 158 -19.84 15.39 -1.12
C SER A 158 -19.79 16.39 -2.29
N GLY A 159 -20.79 16.36 -3.17
CA GLY A 159 -20.88 17.33 -4.26
C GLY A 159 -20.98 18.80 -3.82
N ASN A 160 -21.37 19.08 -2.56
CA ASN A 160 -21.45 20.44 -2.01
C ASN A 160 -20.14 20.92 -1.37
N ASP A 161 -19.17 20.02 -1.18
CA ASP A 161 -17.86 20.39 -0.66
C ASP A 161 -17.03 21.08 -1.75
N ALA A 162 -16.13 21.95 -1.31
CA ALA A 162 -15.19 22.65 -2.17
C ALA A 162 -13.75 22.37 -1.75
N ILE A 163 -12.84 22.44 -2.71
CA ILE A 163 -11.39 22.35 -2.50
C ILE A 163 -10.90 23.74 -2.11
N GLU A 164 -10.08 23.83 -1.06
CA GLU A 164 -9.48 25.07 -0.57
C GLU A 164 -7.96 25.04 -0.71
N LEU A 165 -7.36 26.22 -0.67
CA LEU A 165 -5.90 26.36 -0.68
C LEU A 165 -5.29 25.63 0.55
N GLY A 166 -4.26 24.83 0.32
CA GLY A 166 -3.60 24.02 1.35
C GLY A 166 -4.21 22.64 1.56
N ASP A 167 -5.32 22.31 0.90
CA ASP A 167 -5.87 20.95 0.94
C ASP A 167 -4.94 19.96 0.26
N ARG A 168 -4.92 18.74 0.79
CA ARG A 168 -4.45 17.55 0.07
C ARG A 168 -5.67 16.86 -0.52
N VAL A 169 -5.63 16.62 -1.81
CA VAL A 169 -6.75 16.05 -2.55
C VAL A 169 -6.31 14.73 -3.19
N VAL A 170 -7.06 13.68 -2.94
CA VAL A 170 -6.87 12.40 -3.63
C VAL A 170 -7.92 12.27 -4.71
N VAL A 171 -7.46 12.09 -5.92
CA VAL A 171 -8.29 11.87 -7.11
C VAL A 171 -8.04 10.48 -7.64
N VAL A 172 -9.11 9.79 -7.99
CA VAL A 172 -9.02 8.49 -8.67
C VAL A 172 -9.47 8.66 -10.12
N THR A 173 -8.73 8.05 -11.03
CA THR A 173 -9.03 8.07 -12.47
C THR A 173 -8.78 6.69 -13.08
N THR A 174 -9.53 6.35 -14.10
CA THR A 174 -9.36 5.14 -14.94
C THR A 174 -8.82 5.49 -16.29
#